data_f1ea99d409d6dc5af94e08acd0f88aab
#
_entry.id   f1ea99d409d6dc5af94e08acd0f88aab
#
_cell.length_a   1.000
_cell.length_b   1.000
_cell.length_c   1.000
_cell.angle_alpha   90.00
_cell.angle_beta   90.00
_cell.angle_gamma   90.00
#
_symmetry.space_group_name_H-M   'P 1'
#
loop_
_entity.id
_entity.type
_entity.pdbx_description
1 polymer ?
#
loop_
_entity_poly.entity_id
_entity_poly.type
_entity_poly.pdbx_seq_one_letter_code
_entity_poly.pdbx_strand_id
1 'polypeptide(L)'
;MQALRVVVIDDEASTCAFLKAVFVAEGHQCQTFLRPEAAEQYLLADDADLVMVDVYLGAANGIDVLQRVRELRPRVYPVIMTANVSVETAARALSEGAIDYVSKPLTVEQIRAIAVRAEGFRLQQREPAPTQTEKDEPQDSAIIGRSPKMLEVYKAIGRVAGSNVSVLITGGSGTGKELVARAIHQHSKRKDQPFTPVNCGSFTETILESELFGHERGAFTGAANAHRGLVEATDGGTLFLDEISETTLSFQVKLLRVIQEQQVRRVGSNKYTPVDVRILAASNRDVGELLKKSQFREDLYYRLAVVRIDLPSLEERRDDIPLLVRHFLRRFNEKNALSVTIDPAAVRHLQQRQWPGNVRELENTVNRLAIFAPTGEITLADVEAESRRVPVAEDSSPVAPAAPDRLLELERQHILQILQQTGGNRSEAARRLGIERKTLYRKALRLGIDLQSTGEK
;
A
#
# COMPACT_ATOMS: atom_id res chain seq x y z
N MET A 1 22.73 31.38 -10.26
CA MET A 1 21.26 31.23 -10.12
C MET A 1 20.63 32.59 -10.16
N GLN A 2 19.56 32.78 -10.94
CA GLN A 2 18.81 34.05 -10.91
C GLN A 2 17.91 34.07 -9.68
N ALA A 3 17.86 35.20 -8.94
CA ALA A 3 17.01 35.33 -7.78
C ALA A 3 15.53 35.07 -8.12
N LEU A 4 14.88 34.18 -7.37
CA LEU A 4 13.46 33.94 -7.45
C LEU A 4 12.69 34.93 -6.58
N ARG A 5 11.49 35.31 -7.03
CA ARG A 5 10.51 36.04 -6.22
C ARG A 5 9.57 35.02 -5.59
N VAL A 6 9.70 34.85 -4.28
CA VAL A 6 8.99 33.85 -3.51
C VAL A 6 7.89 34.51 -2.68
N VAL A 7 6.70 33.95 -2.71
CA VAL A 7 5.57 34.32 -1.84
C VAL A 7 5.24 33.14 -0.95
N VAL A 8 5.14 33.38 0.35
CA VAL A 8 4.74 32.37 1.35
C VAL A 8 3.44 32.82 2.00
N ILE A 9 2.47 31.93 2.06
CA ILE A 9 1.16 32.15 2.71
C ILE A 9 0.99 31.08 3.79
N ASP A 10 1.04 31.52 5.06
CA ASP A 10 1.01 30.63 6.22
C ASP A 10 0.51 31.43 7.42
N ASP A 11 -0.48 30.94 8.15
CA ASP A 11 -1.03 31.65 9.31
C ASP A 11 -0.10 31.62 10.53
N GLU A 12 0.95 30.81 10.50
CA GLU A 12 1.97 30.72 11.54
C GLU A 12 3.16 31.66 11.26
N ALA A 13 3.28 32.72 12.07
CA ALA A 13 4.34 33.71 11.93
C ALA A 13 5.76 33.14 12.05
N SER A 14 5.96 32.10 12.87
CA SER A 14 7.23 31.39 13.02
C SER A 14 7.65 30.67 11.74
N THR A 15 6.76 29.99 11.08
CA THR A 15 6.98 29.34 9.77
C THR A 15 7.30 30.36 8.70
N CYS A 16 6.53 31.44 8.63
CA CYS A 16 6.81 32.56 7.73
C CYS A 16 8.21 33.16 7.92
N ALA A 17 8.60 33.43 9.18
CA ALA A 17 9.91 33.99 9.51
C ALA A 17 11.06 33.04 9.13
N PHE A 18 10.91 31.75 9.42
CA PHE A 18 11.87 30.72 9.06
C PHE A 18 12.07 30.63 7.55
N LEU A 19 10.98 30.46 6.79
CA LEU A 19 11.05 30.33 5.33
C LEU A 19 11.65 31.58 4.68
N LYS A 20 11.27 32.78 5.15
CA LYS A 20 11.84 34.03 4.68
C LYS A 20 13.34 34.10 4.94
N ALA A 21 13.80 33.73 6.13
CA ALA A 21 15.21 33.73 6.47
C ALA A 21 16.02 32.79 5.57
N VAL A 22 15.51 31.58 5.31
CA VAL A 22 16.19 30.60 4.44
C VAL A 22 16.23 31.08 2.98
N PHE A 23 15.12 31.52 2.40
CA PHE A 23 15.11 31.99 1.00
C PHE A 23 15.99 33.23 0.79
N VAL A 24 16.01 34.16 1.75
CA VAL A 24 16.89 35.34 1.70
C VAL A 24 18.37 34.96 1.82
N ALA A 25 18.69 33.99 2.68
CA ALA A 25 20.07 33.48 2.82
C ALA A 25 20.57 32.78 1.55
N GLU A 26 19.66 32.14 0.77
CA GLU A 26 19.97 31.53 -0.53
C GLU A 26 19.95 32.55 -1.71
N GLY A 27 19.78 33.84 -1.43
CA GLY A 27 19.83 34.92 -2.44
C GLY A 27 18.53 35.17 -3.21
N HIS A 28 17.39 34.68 -2.69
CA HIS A 28 16.07 34.91 -3.27
C HIS A 28 15.33 36.07 -2.59
N GLN A 29 14.36 36.66 -3.26
CA GLN A 29 13.44 37.63 -2.67
C GLN A 29 12.22 36.90 -2.11
N CYS A 30 11.90 37.10 -0.82
CA CYS A 30 10.79 36.42 -0.19
C CYS A 30 9.85 37.38 0.54
N GLN A 31 8.56 37.35 0.17
CA GLN A 31 7.48 37.99 0.89
C GLN A 31 6.60 36.97 1.59
N THR A 32 6.14 37.31 2.79
CA THR A 32 5.36 36.39 3.63
C THR A 32 4.07 37.05 4.06
N PHE A 33 2.98 36.29 4.05
CA PHE A 33 1.64 36.76 4.37
C PHE A 33 0.97 35.77 5.34
N LEU A 34 0.37 36.32 6.39
CA LEU A 34 -0.39 35.55 7.38
C LEU A 34 -1.88 35.35 7.00
N ARG A 35 -2.32 36.06 5.94
CA ARG A 35 -3.70 35.99 5.45
C ARG A 35 -3.70 35.89 3.92
N PRO A 36 -4.56 35.03 3.36
CA PRO A 36 -4.65 34.87 1.90
C PRO A 36 -4.95 36.16 1.15
N GLU A 37 -5.86 36.98 1.66
CA GLU A 37 -6.33 38.19 0.98
C GLU A 37 -5.19 39.19 0.75
N ALA A 38 -4.27 39.32 1.71
CA ALA A 38 -3.11 40.19 1.59
C ALA A 38 -2.11 39.69 0.53
N ALA A 39 -1.96 38.35 0.44
CA ALA A 39 -1.12 37.73 -0.59
C ALA A 39 -1.74 37.89 -1.99
N GLU A 40 -3.04 37.69 -2.12
CA GLU A 40 -3.77 37.87 -3.37
C GLU A 40 -3.67 39.33 -3.87
N GLN A 41 -3.84 40.31 -2.96
CA GLN A 41 -3.64 41.75 -3.29
C GLN A 41 -2.20 42.05 -3.75
N TYR A 42 -1.21 41.49 -3.08
CA TYR A 42 0.19 41.61 -3.49
C TYR A 42 0.42 41.01 -4.88
N LEU A 43 -0.13 39.82 -5.13
CA LEU A 43 0.01 39.12 -6.40
C LEU A 43 -0.76 39.80 -7.56
N LEU A 44 -1.69 40.70 -7.31
CA LEU A 44 -2.29 41.55 -8.34
C LEU A 44 -1.31 42.63 -8.85
N ALA A 45 -0.47 43.17 -7.96
CA ALA A 45 0.48 44.23 -8.26
C ALA A 45 1.86 43.73 -8.70
N ASP A 46 2.34 42.65 -8.05
CA ASP A 46 3.68 42.12 -8.24
C ASP A 46 3.65 40.67 -8.73
N ASP A 47 4.67 40.28 -9.49
CA ASP A 47 4.88 38.92 -9.96
C ASP A 47 5.56 38.04 -8.91
N ALA A 48 5.29 36.73 -8.97
CA ALA A 48 5.97 35.70 -8.22
C ALA A 48 6.43 34.53 -9.12
N ASP A 49 7.59 33.97 -8.83
CA ASP A 49 8.13 32.80 -9.51
C ASP A 49 7.75 31.50 -8.74
N LEU A 50 7.65 31.59 -7.42
CA LEU A 50 7.29 30.50 -6.50
C LEU A 50 6.26 30.99 -5.49
N VAL A 51 5.17 30.25 -5.31
CA VAL A 51 4.21 30.50 -4.23
C VAL A 51 4.08 29.23 -3.37
N MET A 52 4.30 29.37 -2.07
CA MET A 52 4.14 28.31 -1.08
C MET A 52 2.94 28.62 -0.20
N VAL A 53 1.98 27.71 -0.10
CA VAL A 53 0.71 27.93 0.60
C VAL A 53 0.50 26.82 1.63
N ASP A 54 0.21 27.15 2.88
CA ASP A 54 -0.26 26.15 3.85
C ASP A 54 -1.68 25.69 3.50
N VAL A 55 -1.97 24.39 3.67
CA VAL A 55 -3.32 23.84 3.52
C VAL A 55 -4.30 24.48 4.49
N TYR A 56 -3.88 24.70 5.73
CA TYR A 56 -4.72 25.25 6.80
C TYR A 56 -4.35 26.71 7.07
N LEU A 57 -5.21 27.63 6.68
CA LEU A 57 -5.02 29.08 6.84
C LEU A 57 -6.16 29.65 7.68
N GLY A 58 -6.21 29.24 8.96
CA GLY A 58 -7.31 29.60 9.86
C GLY A 58 -8.64 29.07 9.38
N ALA A 59 -9.54 29.94 8.89
CA ALA A 59 -10.83 29.53 8.32
C ALA A 59 -10.80 29.21 6.83
N ALA A 60 -9.71 29.53 6.13
CA ALA A 60 -9.55 29.32 4.68
C ALA A 60 -8.82 27.99 4.39
N ASN A 61 -9.20 27.35 3.27
CA ASN A 61 -8.49 26.20 2.76
C ASN A 61 -7.40 26.67 1.77
N GLY A 62 -6.13 26.36 2.05
CA GLY A 62 -5.01 26.80 1.23
C GLY A 62 -5.00 26.24 -0.19
N ILE A 63 -5.67 25.12 -0.44
CA ILE A 63 -5.81 24.56 -1.78
C ILE A 63 -6.70 25.49 -2.63
N ASP A 64 -7.80 26.00 -2.06
CA ASP A 64 -8.68 26.95 -2.75
C ASP A 64 -7.98 28.31 -2.97
N VAL A 65 -7.11 28.70 -2.02
CA VAL A 65 -6.22 29.89 -2.19
C VAL A 65 -5.25 29.68 -3.35
N LEU A 66 -4.64 28.49 -3.44
CA LEU A 66 -3.71 28.15 -4.52
C LEU A 66 -4.38 28.25 -5.90
N GLN A 67 -5.63 27.78 -6.01
CA GLN A 67 -6.38 27.88 -7.25
C GLN A 67 -6.53 29.35 -7.68
N ARG A 68 -6.96 30.25 -6.78
CA ARG A 68 -7.05 31.69 -7.07
C ARG A 68 -5.70 32.30 -7.41
N VAL A 69 -4.63 31.90 -6.71
CA VAL A 69 -3.27 32.36 -7.03
C VAL A 69 -2.88 31.97 -8.45
N ARG A 70 -3.22 30.76 -8.91
CA ARG A 70 -2.96 30.33 -10.29
C ARG A 70 -3.77 31.07 -11.34
N GLU A 71 -5.01 31.44 -11.03
CA GLU A 71 -5.81 32.27 -11.90
C GLU A 71 -5.17 33.66 -12.06
N LEU A 72 -4.65 34.23 -10.98
CA LEU A 72 -3.93 35.52 -10.98
C LEU A 72 -2.56 35.43 -11.65
N ARG A 73 -1.84 34.34 -11.43
CA ARG A 73 -0.46 34.11 -11.89
C ARG A 73 -0.28 32.69 -12.48
N PRO A 74 -0.71 32.44 -13.71
CA PRO A 74 -0.65 31.12 -14.35
C PRO A 74 0.77 30.53 -14.50
N ARG A 75 1.79 31.38 -14.42
CA ARG A 75 3.21 31.00 -14.62
C ARG A 75 3.96 30.79 -13.30
N VAL A 76 3.30 30.86 -12.17
CA VAL A 76 3.93 30.64 -10.86
C VAL A 76 4.20 29.14 -10.65
N TYR A 77 5.24 28.81 -9.88
CA TYR A 77 5.46 27.45 -9.36
C TYR A 77 4.71 27.27 -8.03
N PRO A 78 3.53 26.63 -8.01
CA PRO A 78 2.70 26.55 -6.83
C PRO A 78 3.07 25.32 -6.00
N VAL A 79 3.31 25.51 -4.71
CA VAL A 79 3.65 24.48 -3.73
C VAL A 79 2.68 24.53 -2.57
N ILE A 80 2.12 23.40 -2.21
CA ILE A 80 1.33 23.24 -0.99
C ILE A 80 2.21 22.75 0.15
N MET A 81 2.07 23.37 1.33
CA MET A 81 2.68 22.95 2.59
C MET A 81 1.60 22.40 3.52
N THR A 82 1.88 21.35 4.28
CA THR A 82 0.93 20.84 5.28
C THR A 82 1.60 20.15 6.43
N ALA A 83 1.03 20.27 7.62
CA ALA A 83 1.41 19.47 8.78
C ALA A 83 0.77 18.06 8.75
N ASN A 84 -0.32 17.88 8.00
CA ASN A 84 -1.03 16.60 7.90
C ASN A 84 -1.01 16.09 6.45
N VAL A 85 -0.11 15.14 6.20
CA VAL A 85 0.06 14.52 4.88
C VAL A 85 -0.96 13.40 4.72
N SER A 86 -1.86 13.52 3.73
CA SER A 86 -2.76 12.44 3.32
C SER A 86 -2.80 12.33 1.79
N VAL A 87 -3.24 11.17 1.29
CA VAL A 87 -3.41 10.96 -0.15
C VAL A 87 -4.45 11.94 -0.70
N GLU A 88 -5.54 12.15 0.06
CA GLU A 88 -6.64 13.04 -0.34
C GLU A 88 -6.12 14.47 -0.50
N THR A 89 -5.39 14.99 0.51
CA THR A 89 -4.83 16.36 0.45
C THR A 89 -3.82 16.51 -0.66
N ALA A 90 -2.96 15.50 -0.86
CA ALA A 90 -1.97 15.52 -1.93
C ALA A 90 -2.62 15.40 -3.31
N ALA A 91 -3.56 14.47 -3.50
CA ALA A 91 -4.28 14.29 -4.76
C ALA A 91 -5.11 15.54 -5.10
N ARG A 92 -5.82 16.12 -4.12
CA ARG A 92 -6.58 17.35 -4.29
C ARG A 92 -5.65 18.53 -4.63
N ALA A 93 -4.55 18.73 -3.91
CA ALA A 93 -3.59 19.78 -4.19
C ALA A 93 -3.03 19.69 -5.62
N LEU A 94 -2.68 18.48 -6.08
CA LEU A 94 -2.15 18.24 -7.41
C LEU A 94 -3.22 18.38 -8.51
N SER A 95 -4.47 17.94 -8.26
CA SER A 95 -5.58 18.14 -9.21
C SER A 95 -5.96 19.60 -9.37
N GLU A 96 -5.89 20.40 -8.30
CA GLU A 96 -6.10 21.84 -8.32
C GLU A 96 -4.87 22.61 -8.82
N GLY A 97 -3.83 21.86 -9.21
CA GLY A 97 -2.70 22.37 -9.95
C GLY A 97 -1.49 22.78 -9.12
N ALA A 98 -1.36 22.32 -7.89
CA ALA A 98 -0.07 22.33 -7.22
C ALA A 98 0.94 21.53 -8.05
N ILE A 99 2.14 22.07 -8.23
CA ILE A 99 3.23 21.34 -8.91
C ILE A 99 4.02 20.54 -7.90
N ASP A 100 4.08 20.99 -6.65
CA ASP A 100 4.76 20.29 -5.57
C ASP A 100 3.94 20.33 -4.27
N TYR A 101 4.22 19.39 -3.38
CA TYR A 101 3.54 19.19 -2.12
C TYR A 101 4.55 18.79 -1.06
N VAL A 102 4.61 19.48 0.08
CA VAL A 102 5.64 19.27 1.09
C VAL A 102 5.06 19.20 2.51
N SER A 103 5.69 18.37 3.35
CA SER A 103 5.29 18.23 4.75
C SER A 103 6.03 19.20 5.66
N LYS A 104 5.32 19.82 6.60
CA LYS A 104 5.92 20.55 7.71
C LYS A 104 6.37 19.56 8.82
N PRO A 105 7.46 19.84 9.58
CA PRO A 105 8.38 20.96 9.42
C PRO A 105 9.29 20.80 8.18
N LEU A 106 9.56 21.92 7.47
CA LEU A 106 10.47 21.92 6.33
C LEU A 106 11.92 22.01 6.80
N THR A 107 12.82 21.27 6.13
CA THR A 107 14.26 21.41 6.32
C THR A 107 14.86 22.39 5.29
N VAL A 108 16.06 22.90 5.59
CA VAL A 108 16.78 23.81 4.68
C VAL A 108 17.03 23.13 3.32
N GLU A 109 17.35 21.83 3.33
CA GLU A 109 17.58 21.03 2.12
C GLU A 109 16.33 20.91 1.25
N GLN A 110 15.16 20.73 1.87
CA GLN A 110 13.88 20.69 1.14
C GLN A 110 13.57 22.03 0.51
N ILE A 111 13.79 23.15 1.20
CA ILE A 111 13.58 24.50 0.70
C ILE A 111 14.50 24.76 -0.50
N ARG A 112 15.77 24.38 -0.42
CA ARG A 112 16.72 24.48 -1.55
C ARG A 112 16.25 23.66 -2.76
N ALA A 113 15.81 22.43 -2.52
CA ALA A 113 15.31 21.57 -3.60
C ALA A 113 14.06 22.14 -4.28
N ILE A 114 13.18 22.80 -3.53
CA ILE A 114 12.01 23.53 -4.09
C ILE A 114 12.47 24.69 -4.94
N ALA A 115 13.42 25.51 -4.46
CA ALA A 115 13.94 26.66 -5.21
C ALA A 115 14.56 26.22 -6.55
N VAL A 116 15.37 25.16 -6.56
CA VAL A 116 15.96 24.60 -7.80
C VAL A 116 14.89 24.11 -8.77
N ARG A 117 13.83 23.45 -8.29
CA ARG A 117 12.72 23.00 -9.15
C ARG A 117 11.92 24.17 -9.71
N ALA A 118 11.67 25.19 -8.90
CA ALA A 118 10.98 26.40 -9.34
C ALA A 118 11.79 27.17 -10.40
N GLU A 119 13.12 27.24 -10.25
CA GLU A 119 14.01 27.84 -11.25
C GLU A 119 13.95 27.06 -12.59
N GLY A 120 14.04 25.73 -12.53
CA GLY A 120 13.89 24.86 -13.71
C GLY A 120 12.54 25.03 -14.40
N PHE A 121 11.46 25.12 -13.65
CA PHE A 121 10.12 25.34 -14.15
C PHE A 121 9.97 26.69 -14.86
N ARG A 122 10.51 27.76 -14.30
CA ARG A 122 10.54 29.10 -14.92
C ARG A 122 11.23 29.11 -16.29
N LEU A 123 12.29 28.30 -16.43
CA LEU A 123 13.04 28.19 -17.69
C LEU A 123 12.26 27.41 -18.76
N GLN A 124 11.41 26.48 -18.38
CA GLN A 124 10.63 25.62 -19.28
C GLN A 124 9.30 26.27 -19.76
N GLN A 125 8.78 27.27 -19.05
CA GLN A 125 7.48 27.91 -19.36
C GLN A 125 7.49 28.84 -20.54
N ARG A 126 7.96 28.42 -21.71
CA ARG A 126 7.77 29.16 -22.95
C ARG A 126 6.55 28.75 -23.78
N GLU A 127 5.76 27.72 -23.34
CA GLU A 127 4.52 27.28 -24.02
C GLU A 127 3.41 26.76 -23.04
N PRO A 128 2.09 26.89 -23.35
CA PRO A 128 0.98 26.75 -22.42
C PRO A 128 0.25 25.37 -22.45
N ALA A 129 -0.40 25.00 -21.34
CA ALA A 129 -1.25 23.82 -21.21
C ALA A 129 -2.54 24.06 -20.40
N PRO A 130 -3.62 23.26 -20.55
CA PRO A 130 -4.94 23.50 -19.95
C PRO A 130 -5.34 22.63 -18.73
N THR A 131 -6.43 22.99 -18.13
CA THR A 131 -7.02 22.84 -16.79
C THR A 131 -8.08 21.74 -16.58
N GLN A 132 -8.39 21.44 -15.29
CA GLN A 132 -9.68 21.21 -14.54
C GLN A 132 -10.00 19.78 -14.06
N THR A 133 -10.82 19.48 -13.06
CA THR A 133 -11.63 20.05 -11.96
C THR A 133 -12.10 18.99 -10.95
N GLU A 134 -12.57 19.42 -9.78
CA GLU A 134 -12.92 18.76 -8.49
C GLU A 134 -14.09 17.75 -8.45
N LYS A 135 -14.18 16.84 -7.44
CA LYS A 135 -14.83 16.87 -6.11
C LYS A 135 -15.01 15.50 -5.41
N ASP A 136 -14.92 15.58 -4.06
CA ASP A 136 -15.55 14.79 -2.95
C ASP A 136 -15.24 13.31 -2.65
N GLU A 137 -15.07 13.04 -1.31
CA GLU A 137 -14.50 11.87 -0.62
C GLU A 137 -15.51 10.78 -0.20
N PRO A 138 -14.97 9.56 0.12
CA PRO A 138 -15.37 8.82 1.33
C PRO A 138 -14.19 8.22 2.15
N GLN A 139 -14.40 8.12 3.46
CA GLN A 139 -13.42 8.12 4.55
C GLN A 139 -12.71 6.80 4.94
N ASP A 140 -12.82 5.67 4.25
CA ASP A 140 -12.43 4.37 4.85
C ASP A 140 -11.18 3.68 4.25
N SER A 141 -10.42 4.35 3.37
CA SER A 141 -9.23 3.78 2.69
C SER A 141 -7.98 4.65 2.80
N ALA A 142 -7.78 5.35 3.91
CA ALA A 142 -6.65 6.25 4.06
C ALA A 142 -5.30 5.51 4.08
N ILE A 143 -4.43 5.79 3.11
CA ILE A 143 -3.02 5.43 3.20
C ILE A 143 -2.37 6.34 4.23
N ILE A 144 -1.66 5.73 5.21
CA ILE A 144 -1.08 6.44 6.34
C ILE A 144 0.43 6.45 6.24
N GLY A 145 1.03 7.63 6.35
CA GLY A 145 2.47 7.84 6.39
C GLY A 145 2.81 9.32 6.17
N ARG A 146 3.91 9.76 6.76
CA ARG A 146 4.45 11.13 6.62
C ARG A 146 5.90 11.13 6.16
N SER A 147 6.51 9.95 6.04
CA SER A 147 7.88 9.81 5.62
C SER A 147 8.09 10.36 4.20
N PRO A 148 9.30 10.88 3.89
CA PRO A 148 9.61 11.39 2.54
C PRO A 148 9.33 10.37 1.43
N LYS A 149 9.58 9.08 1.68
CA LYS A 149 9.28 8.01 0.71
C LYS A 149 7.78 7.86 0.45
N MET A 150 6.93 7.97 1.50
CA MET A 150 5.48 7.94 1.33
C MET A 150 4.96 9.18 0.60
N LEU A 151 5.58 10.34 0.83
CA LEU A 151 5.24 11.55 0.09
C LEU A 151 5.45 11.37 -1.42
N GLU A 152 6.54 10.72 -1.86
CA GLU A 152 6.76 10.42 -3.27
C GLU A 152 5.69 9.46 -3.82
N VAL A 153 5.24 8.48 -3.03
CA VAL A 153 4.10 7.61 -3.38
C VAL A 153 2.83 8.43 -3.58
N TYR A 154 2.51 9.36 -2.68
CA TYR A 154 1.33 10.23 -2.80
C TYR A 154 1.39 11.10 -4.05
N LYS A 155 2.54 11.71 -4.33
CA LYS A 155 2.76 12.48 -5.57
C LYS A 155 2.56 11.62 -6.81
N ALA A 156 3.07 10.40 -6.80
CA ALA A 156 2.89 9.47 -7.91
C ALA A 156 1.41 9.11 -8.12
N ILE A 157 0.67 8.81 -7.04
CA ILE A 157 -0.78 8.57 -7.08
C ILE A 157 -1.50 9.77 -7.71
N GLY A 158 -1.26 10.99 -7.21
CA GLY A 158 -1.91 12.19 -7.72
C GLY A 158 -1.66 12.43 -9.22
N ARG A 159 -0.41 12.18 -9.69
CA ARG A 159 -0.05 12.33 -11.12
C ARG A 159 -0.72 11.31 -12.02
N VAL A 160 -0.87 10.06 -11.58
CA VAL A 160 -1.42 8.98 -12.42
C VAL A 160 -2.94 8.86 -12.33
N ALA A 161 -3.55 9.37 -11.27
CA ALA A 161 -4.99 9.24 -11.03
C ALA A 161 -5.81 9.81 -12.20
N GLY A 162 -5.48 10.99 -12.68
CA GLY A 162 -6.19 11.65 -13.78
C GLY A 162 -6.02 11.02 -15.17
N SER A 163 -5.12 10.04 -15.33
CA SER A 163 -4.83 9.36 -16.59
C SER A 163 -5.44 7.95 -16.64
N ASN A 164 -5.55 7.37 -17.84
CA ASN A 164 -6.00 5.97 -18.03
C ASN A 164 -4.82 4.98 -18.21
N VAL A 165 -3.58 5.40 -17.96
CA VAL A 165 -2.42 4.53 -18.12
C VAL A 165 -2.42 3.38 -17.12
N SER A 166 -1.83 2.25 -17.52
CA SER A 166 -1.57 1.13 -16.62
C SER A 166 -0.50 1.52 -15.60
N VAL A 167 -0.64 1.01 -14.36
CA VAL A 167 0.30 1.28 -13.26
C VAL A 167 0.73 -0.06 -12.66
N LEU A 168 2.04 -0.23 -12.51
CA LEU A 168 2.62 -1.35 -11.78
C LEU A 168 3.05 -0.88 -10.39
N ILE A 169 2.44 -1.45 -9.36
CA ILE A 169 2.71 -1.15 -7.95
C ILE A 169 3.61 -2.25 -7.39
N THR A 170 4.83 -1.90 -6.96
CA THR A 170 5.80 -2.86 -6.41
C THR A 170 6.05 -2.59 -4.93
N GLY A 171 6.42 -3.64 -4.20
CA GLY A 171 6.72 -3.54 -2.77
C GLY A 171 6.49 -4.86 -2.05
N GLY A 172 7.13 -5.05 -0.90
CA GLY A 172 7.02 -6.26 -0.09
C GLY A 172 5.59 -6.64 0.27
N SER A 173 5.38 -7.86 0.74
CA SER A 173 4.07 -8.28 1.25
C SER A 173 3.66 -7.39 2.43
N GLY A 174 2.38 -7.02 2.52
CA GLY A 174 1.84 -6.21 3.61
C GLY A 174 2.23 -4.73 3.61
N THR A 175 2.81 -4.18 2.53
CA THR A 175 3.16 -2.73 2.42
C THR A 175 1.96 -1.82 2.14
N GLY A 176 0.83 -2.37 1.66
CA GLY A 176 -0.40 -1.62 1.36
C GLY A 176 -0.64 -1.37 -0.14
N LYS A 177 -0.15 -2.22 -1.04
CA LYS A 177 -0.31 -2.09 -2.51
C LYS A 177 -1.78 -1.96 -2.94
N GLU A 178 -2.69 -2.72 -2.34
CA GLU A 178 -4.11 -2.62 -2.64
C GLU A 178 -4.69 -1.25 -2.25
N LEU A 179 -4.28 -0.67 -1.10
CA LEU A 179 -4.72 0.67 -0.70
C LEU A 179 -4.29 1.73 -1.72
N VAL A 180 -3.06 1.60 -2.27
CA VAL A 180 -2.57 2.47 -3.35
C VAL A 180 -3.42 2.33 -4.61
N ALA A 181 -3.74 1.10 -5.01
CA ALA A 181 -4.60 0.87 -6.17
C ALA A 181 -6.01 1.46 -5.98
N ARG A 182 -6.60 1.29 -4.81
CA ARG A 182 -7.90 1.91 -4.45
C ARG A 182 -7.83 3.44 -4.48
N ALA A 183 -6.76 4.03 -3.93
CA ALA A 183 -6.57 5.47 -3.95
C ALA A 183 -6.42 6.01 -5.40
N ILE A 184 -5.66 5.33 -6.27
CA ILE A 184 -5.56 5.69 -7.69
C ILE A 184 -6.94 5.67 -8.36
N HIS A 185 -7.76 4.65 -8.08
CA HIS A 185 -9.10 4.54 -8.64
C HIS A 185 -10.03 5.64 -8.11
N GLN A 186 -10.06 5.87 -6.80
CA GLN A 186 -10.91 6.88 -6.12
C GLN A 186 -10.65 8.30 -6.62
N HIS A 187 -9.39 8.61 -6.96
CA HIS A 187 -9.01 9.92 -7.50
C HIS A 187 -8.95 9.97 -9.04
N SER A 188 -9.47 8.94 -9.72
CA SER A 188 -9.49 8.86 -11.19
C SER A 188 -10.81 9.36 -11.78
N LYS A 189 -10.82 9.54 -13.10
CA LYS A 189 -12.05 9.80 -13.88
C LYS A 189 -13.05 8.65 -13.83
N ARG A 190 -12.64 7.46 -13.34
CA ARG A 190 -13.46 6.24 -13.23
C ARG A 190 -13.89 5.95 -11.77
N LYS A 191 -13.80 6.92 -10.86
CA LYS A 191 -14.08 6.75 -9.43
C LYS A 191 -15.48 6.20 -9.12
N ASP A 192 -16.47 6.55 -9.95
CA ASP A 192 -17.87 6.13 -9.83
C ASP A 192 -18.16 4.82 -10.61
N GLN A 193 -17.14 4.23 -11.22
CA GLN A 193 -17.21 2.99 -11.97
C GLN A 193 -16.71 1.81 -11.13
N PRO A 194 -16.95 0.55 -11.54
CA PRO A 194 -16.50 -0.61 -10.77
C PRO A 194 -14.99 -0.64 -10.52
N PHE A 195 -14.59 -0.95 -9.28
CA PHE A 195 -13.24 -1.34 -8.92
C PHE A 195 -13.22 -2.82 -8.55
N THR A 196 -12.58 -3.64 -9.39
CA THR A 196 -12.57 -5.10 -9.23
C THR A 196 -11.17 -5.58 -8.84
N PRO A 197 -10.90 -5.88 -7.56
CA PRO A 197 -9.65 -6.48 -7.14
C PRO A 197 -9.65 -7.99 -7.38
N VAL A 198 -8.54 -8.51 -7.93
CA VAL A 198 -8.31 -9.94 -8.16
C VAL A 198 -6.93 -10.30 -7.64
N ASN A 199 -6.84 -11.23 -6.70
CA ASN A 199 -5.56 -11.80 -6.28
C ASN A 199 -5.22 -13.00 -7.17
N CYS A 200 -4.19 -12.86 -8.00
CA CYS A 200 -3.77 -13.87 -8.96
C CYS A 200 -3.12 -15.11 -8.30
N GLY A 201 -2.57 -14.97 -7.08
CA GLY A 201 -1.96 -16.08 -6.34
C GLY A 201 -2.96 -16.96 -5.59
N SER A 202 -4.21 -16.52 -5.45
CA SER A 202 -5.22 -17.24 -4.65
C SER A 202 -5.92 -18.39 -5.39
N PHE A 203 -5.75 -18.49 -6.70
CA PHE A 203 -6.47 -19.44 -7.55
C PHE A 203 -5.51 -20.35 -8.33
N THR A 204 -5.98 -21.56 -8.67
CA THR A 204 -5.32 -22.34 -9.72
C THR A 204 -5.49 -21.65 -11.07
N GLU A 205 -4.58 -21.88 -12.01
CA GLU A 205 -4.57 -21.24 -13.33
C GLU A 205 -5.93 -21.35 -14.04
N THR A 206 -6.52 -22.53 -14.06
CA THR A 206 -7.81 -22.78 -14.73
C THR A 206 -8.95 -21.96 -14.13
N ILE A 207 -8.97 -21.84 -12.79
CA ILE A 207 -10.00 -21.07 -12.09
C ILE A 207 -9.76 -19.57 -12.33
N LEU A 208 -8.51 -19.10 -12.21
CA LEU A 208 -8.17 -17.69 -12.47
C LEU A 208 -8.55 -17.26 -13.88
N GLU A 209 -8.25 -18.09 -14.88
CA GLU A 209 -8.64 -17.81 -16.27
C GLU A 209 -10.16 -17.76 -16.45
N SER A 210 -10.86 -18.71 -15.86
CA SER A 210 -12.32 -18.78 -15.88
C SER A 210 -12.97 -17.57 -15.21
N GLU A 211 -12.49 -17.17 -14.05
CA GLU A 211 -13.00 -15.99 -13.33
C GLU A 211 -12.68 -14.69 -14.08
N LEU A 212 -11.46 -14.54 -14.57
CA LEU A 212 -11.04 -13.28 -15.17
C LEU A 212 -11.61 -13.09 -16.59
N PHE A 213 -11.48 -14.10 -17.47
CA PHE A 213 -11.86 -14.01 -18.87
C PHE A 213 -13.27 -14.56 -19.16
N GLY A 214 -13.85 -15.33 -18.22
CA GLY A 214 -15.08 -16.06 -18.43
C GLY A 214 -14.92 -17.34 -19.24
N HIS A 215 -15.96 -18.16 -19.29
CA HIS A 215 -15.94 -19.40 -20.06
C HIS A 215 -17.30 -19.69 -20.69
N GLU A 216 -17.28 -20.41 -21.81
CA GLU A 216 -18.47 -20.98 -22.42
C GLU A 216 -18.79 -22.36 -21.80
N ARG A 217 -20.04 -22.78 -21.93
CA ARG A 217 -20.47 -24.10 -21.46
C ARG A 217 -19.62 -25.21 -22.11
N GLY A 218 -19.07 -26.10 -21.28
CA GLY A 218 -18.25 -27.22 -21.75
C GLY A 218 -16.77 -26.88 -22.02
N ALA A 219 -16.29 -25.68 -21.65
CA ALA A 219 -14.93 -25.26 -21.91
C ALA A 219 -13.87 -26.09 -21.15
N PHE A 220 -14.24 -26.66 -20.00
CA PHE A 220 -13.42 -27.56 -19.19
C PHE A 220 -14.28 -28.47 -18.33
N THR A 221 -13.70 -29.49 -17.70
CA THR A 221 -14.41 -30.41 -16.80
C THR A 221 -14.98 -29.66 -15.59
N GLY A 222 -16.32 -29.53 -15.52
CA GLY A 222 -17.02 -28.74 -14.50
C GLY A 222 -17.70 -27.46 -15.02
N ALA A 223 -17.46 -27.05 -16.26
CA ALA A 223 -18.12 -25.90 -16.90
C ALA A 223 -19.56 -26.22 -17.34
N ALA A 224 -20.45 -26.41 -16.36
CA ALA A 224 -21.86 -26.77 -16.63
C ALA A 224 -22.66 -25.63 -17.31
N ASN A 225 -22.34 -24.38 -16.97
CA ASN A 225 -22.98 -23.16 -17.52
C ASN A 225 -21.91 -22.23 -18.06
N ALA A 226 -22.29 -21.28 -18.94
CA ALA A 226 -21.44 -20.20 -19.36
C ALA A 226 -21.27 -19.19 -18.20
N HIS A 227 -20.07 -18.61 -18.04
CA HIS A 227 -19.76 -17.61 -17.03
C HIS A 227 -19.19 -16.35 -17.65
N ARG A 228 -19.70 -15.18 -17.23
CA ARG A 228 -19.19 -13.87 -17.64
C ARG A 228 -17.98 -13.51 -16.79
N GLY A 229 -16.82 -13.27 -17.42
CA GLY A 229 -15.59 -12.96 -16.71
C GLY A 229 -15.56 -11.57 -16.09
N LEU A 230 -14.67 -11.40 -15.09
CA LEU A 230 -14.48 -10.14 -14.36
C LEU A 230 -14.01 -9.01 -15.28
N VAL A 231 -13.24 -9.29 -16.34
CA VAL A 231 -12.86 -8.28 -17.34
C VAL A 231 -14.09 -7.67 -18.00
N GLU A 232 -15.04 -8.51 -18.46
CA GLU A 232 -16.31 -8.03 -19.04
C GLU A 232 -17.18 -7.32 -17.99
N ALA A 233 -17.18 -7.81 -16.75
CA ALA A 233 -17.97 -7.23 -15.66
C ALA A 233 -17.45 -5.85 -15.19
N THR A 234 -16.15 -5.59 -15.43
CA THR A 234 -15.48 -4.33 -15.04
C THR A 234 -15.44 -3.32 -16.19
N ASP A 235 -16.20 -3.55 -17.26
CA ASP A 235 -16.24 -2.62 -18.41
C ASP A 235 -16.55 -1.18 -17.97
N GLY A 236 -15.78 -0.20 -18.46
CA GLY A 236 -15.78 1.20 -18.01
C GLY A 236 -15.02 1.46 -16.72
N GLY A 237 -14.67 0.42 -15.95
CA GLY A 237 -14.09 0.49 -14.61
C GLY A 237 -12.57 0.32 -14.54
N THR A 238 -12.12 -0.16 -13.37
CA THR A 238 -10.70 -0.42 -13.07
C THR A 238 -10.54 -1.84 -12.52
N LEU A 239 -9.73 -2.64 -13.18
CA LEU A 239 -9.34 -3.98 -12.75
C LEU A 239 -7.98 -3.90 -12.03
N PHE A 240 -7.92 -4.38 -10.79
CA PHE A 240 -6.69 -4.47 -10.02
C PHE A 240 -6.23 -5.93 -9.90
N LEU A 241 -5.04 -6.22 -10.42
CA LEU A 241 -4.44 -7.54 -10.43
C LEU A 241 -3.33 -7.59 -9.36
N ASP A 242 -3.64 -8.15 -8.19
CA ASP A 242 -2.64 -8.34 -7.14
C ASP A 242 -1.84 -9.63 -7.39
N GLU A 243 -0.57 -9.62 -6.98
CA GLU A 243 0.36 -10.74 -7.15
C GLU A 243 0.48 -11.23 -8.59
N ILE A 244 0.53 -10.30 -9.56
CA ILE A 244 0.65 -10.61 -11.00
C ILE A 244 1.89 -11.46 -11.33
N SER A 245 2.91 -11.41 -10.48
CA SER A 245 4.14 -12.22 -10.57
C SER A 245 3.93 -13.72 -10.39
N GLU A 246 2.79 -14.15 -9.82
CA GLU A 246 2.47 -15.56 -9.61
C GLU A 246 1.74 -16.20 -10.81
N THR A 247 1.49 -15.42 -11.86
CA THR A 247 0.76 -15.90 -13.04
C THR A 247 1.66 -16.68 -14.01
N THR A 248 1.08 -17.66 -14.72
CA THR A 248 1.77 -18.43 -15.73
C THR A 248 1.97 -17.64 -17.03
N LEU A 249 2.92 -18.05 -17.87
CA LEU A 249 3.16 -17.44 -19.17
C LEU A 249 1.93 -17.52 -20.10
N SER A 250 1.14 -18.59 -20.00
CA SER A 250 -0.12 -18.77 -20.74
C SER A 250 -1.14 -17.68 -20.39
N PHE A 251 -1.35 -17.46 -19.08
CA PHE A 251 -2.21 -16.40 -18.59
C PHE A 251 -1.73 -15.01 -19.03
N GLN A 252 -0.42 -14.76 -18.94
CA GLN A 252 0.19 -13.49 -19.34
C GLN A 252 -0.07 -13.16 -20.82
N VAL A 253 -0.07 -14.14 -21.72
CA VAL A 253 -0.43 -13.94 -23.14
C VAL A 253 -1.87 -13.48 -23.31
N LYS A 254 -2.82 -14.07 -22.56
CA LYS A 254 -4.23 -13.68 -22.63
C LYS A 254 -4.46 -12.27 -22.07
N LEU A 255 -3.80 -11.96 -20.93
CA LEU A 255 -3.86 -10.63 -20.33
C LEU A 255 -3.28 -9.56 -21.26
N LEU A 256 -2.16 -9.85 -21.90
CA LEU A 256 -1.53 -8.93 -22.87
C LEU A 256 -2.51 -8.54 -24.00
N ARG A 257 -3.28 -9.50 -24.53
CA ARG A 257 -4.30 -9.21 -25.54
C ARG A 257 -5.40 -8.28 -25.02
N VAL A 258 -5.87 -8.50 -23.78
CA VAL A 258 -6.86 -7.60 -23.17
C VAL A 258 -6.34 -6.17 -23.09
N ILE A 259 -5.07 -6.00 -22.69
CA ILE A 259 -4.46 -4.66 -22.55
C ILE A 259 -4.23 -4.00 -23.91
N GLN A 260 -3.78 -4.75 -24.91
CA GLN A 260 -3.41 -4.21 -26.23
C GLN A 260 -4.59 -3.99 -27.15
N GLU A 261 -5.50 -4.98 -27.20
CA GLU A 261 -6.58 -5.02 -28.17
C GLU A 261 -7.89 -4.48 -27.58
N GLN A 262 -7.93 -4.25 -26.26
CA GLN A 262 -9.15 -3.88 -25.52
C GLN A 262 -10.33 -4.83 -25.83
N GLN A 263 -10.01 -6.10 -25.89
CA GLN A 263 -10.97 -7.16 -26.16
C GLN A 263 -10.69 -8.36 -25.28
N VAL A 264 -11.76 -9.03 -24.85
CA VAL A 264 -11.65 -10.28 -24.11
C VAL A 264 -12.27 -11.42 -24.91
N ARG A 265 -11.67 -12.60 -24.75
CA ARG A 265 -12.17 -13.85 -25.34
C ARG A 265 -12.38 -14.87 -24.24
N ARG A 266 -13.61 -15.38 -24.09
CA ARG A 266 -13.93 -16.41 -23.11
C ARG A 266 -13.22 -17.72 -23.42
N VAL A 267 -12.90 -18.46 -22.37
CA VAL A 267 -12.33 -19.82 -22.52
C VAL A 267 -13.33 -20.72 -23.25
N GLY A 268 -12.87 -21.41 -24.29
CA GLY A 268 -13.73 -22.22 -25.13
C GLY A 268 -14.49 -21.47 -26.23
N SER A 269 -14.39 -20.14 -26.33
CA SER A 269 -15.03 -19.32 -27.36
C SER A 269 -14.03 -18.84 -28.42
N ASN A 270 -14.57 -18.56 -29.63
CA ASN A 270 -13.83 -17.85 -30.67
C ASN A 270 -14.30 -16.39 -30.84
N LYS A 271 -15.28 -15.95 -30.03
CA LYS A 271 -15.82 -14.60 -30.09
C LYS A 271 -15.02 -13.64 -29.23
N TYR A 272 -14.68 -12.49 -29.77
CA TYR A 272 -14.06 -11.37 -29.08
C TYR A 272 -15.15 -10.37 -28.65
N THR A 273 -15.05 -9.92 -27.41
CA THR A 273 -15.95 -8.89 -26.83
C THR A 273 -15.10 -7.66 -26.52
N PRO A 274 -15.43 -6.48 -27.07
CA PRO A 274 -14.71 -5.24 -26.75
C PRO A 274 -14.96 -4.86 -25.28
N VAL A 275 -13.94 -4.30 -24.63
CA VAL A 275 -13.96 -3.85 -23.22
C VAL A 275 -13.08 -2.62 -23.05
N ASP A 276 -13.51 -1.67 -22.22
CA ASP A 276 -12.72 -0.51 -21.82
C ASP A 276 -12.38 -0.60 -20.33
N VAL A 277 -11.28 -1.24 -19.98
CA VAL A 277 -10.88 -1.49 -18.60
C VAL A 277 -9.51 -0.87 -18.32
N ARG A 278 -9.41 -0.04 -17.29
CA ARG A 278 -8.13 0.43 -16.77
C ARG A 278 -7.48 -0.68 -15.95
N ILE A 279 -6.21 -1.00 -16.23
CA ILE A 279 -5.47 -2.04 -15.52
C ILE A 279 -4.52 -1.41 -14.51
N LEU A 280 -4.62 -1.83 -13.24
CA LEU A 280 -3.62 -1.63 -12.21
C LEU A 280 -3.08 -3.01 -11.82
N ALA A 281 -1.77 -3.16 -11.70
CA ALA A 281 -1.15 -4.44 -11.32
C ALA A 281 -0.25 -4.25 -10.11
N ALA A 282 -0.14 -5.27 -9.25
CA ALA A 282 0.77 -5.27 -8.13
C ALA A 282 1.65 -6.51 -8.09
N SER A 283 2.89 -6.36 -7.63
CA SER A 283 3.85 -7.44 -7.43
C SER A 283 4.56 -7.30 -6.09
N ASN A 284 4.71 -8.41 -5.37
CA ASN A 284 5.54 -8.53 -4.18
C ASN A 284 6.95 -9.06 -4.52
N ARG A 285 7.18 -9.56 -5.75
CA ARG A 285 8.46 -10.05 -6.25
C ARG A 285 9.10 -9.03 -7.18
N ASP A 286 10.41 -9.07 -7.29
CA ASP A 286 11.14 -8.27 -8.28
C ASP A 286 10.84 -8.80 -9.69
N VAL A 287 10.05 -8.03 -10.45
CA VAL A 287 9.69 -8.39 -11.83
C VAL A 287 10.91 -8.38 -12.74
N GLY A 288 11.95 -7.57 -12.45
CA GLY A 288 13.20 -7.56 -13.19
C GLY A 288 13.95 -8.90 -13.09
N GLU A 289 13.91 -9.54 -11.92
CA GLU A 289 14.47 -10.89 -11.77
C GLU A 289 13.65 -11.96 -12.50
N LEU A 290 12.32 -11.84 -12.50
CA LEU A 290 11.44 -12.75 -13.23
C LEU A 290 11.64 -12.66 -14.74
N LEU A 291 11.86 -11.46 -15.26
CA LEU A 291 12.22 -11.25 -16.67
C LEU A 291 13.53 -11.99 -17.03
N LYS A 292 14.59 -11.84 -16.22
CA LYS A 292 15.87 -12.55 -16.43
C LYS A 292 15.71 -14.08 -16.41
N LYS A 293 14.79 -14.60 -15.60
CA LYS A 293 14.47 -16.03 -15.48
C LYS A 293 13.44 -16.52 -16.52
N SER A 294 12.98 -15.66 -17.42
CA SER A 294 11.91 -15.94 -18.39
C SER A 294 10.60 -16.44 -17.74
N GLN A 295 10.35 -16.04 -16.51
CA GLN A 295 9.11 -16.35 -15.76
C GLN A 295 8.05 -15.27 -15.94
N PHE A 296 8.42 -14.12 -16.49
CA PHE A 296 7.51 -13.04 -16.84
C PHE A 296 7.84 -12.56 -18.26
N ARG A 297 6.81 -12.22 -19.03
CA ARG A 297 6.99 -11.76 -20.41
C ARG A 297 7.36 -10.30 -20.45
N GLU A 298 8.35 -9.97 -21.26
CA GLU A 298 8.86 -8.60 -21.43
C GLU A 298 7.81 -7.68 -22.07
N ASP A 299 7.06 -8.18 -23.07
CA ASP A 299 6.00 -7.43 -23.74
C ASP A 299 4.86 -7.03 -22.78
N LEU A 300 4.45 -7.92 -21.88
CA LEU A 300 3.47 -7.63 -20.86
C LEU A 300 4.00 -6.63 -19.83
N TYR A 301 5.27 -6.79 -19.41
CA TYR A 301 5.89 -5.86 -18.46
C TYR A 301 5.83 -4.42 -18.95
N TYR A 302 6.26 -4.13 -20.18
CA TYR A 302 6.24 -2.77 -20.73
C TYR A 302 4.82 -2.21 -20.89
N ARG A 303 3.81 -3.05 -21.01
CA ARG A 303 2.40 -2.62 -21.07
C ARG A 303 1.79 -2.36 -19.70
N LEU A 304 2.23 -3.08 -18.67
CA LEU A 304 1.78 -2.88 -17.29
C LEU A 304 2.56 -1.76 -16.59
N ALA A 305 3.87 -1.66 -16.83
CA ALA A 305 4.76 -0.72 -16.17
C ALA A 305 4.92 0.61 -16.94
N VAL A 306 3.83 1.15 -17.51
CA VAL A 306 3.85 2.50 -18.10
C VAL A 306 4.23 3.53 -17.04
N VAL A 307 3.68 3.36 -15.83
CA VAL A 307 4.14 4.05 -14.63
C VAL A 307 4.40 3.00 -13.55
N ARG A 308 5.52 3.15 -12.83
CA ARG A 308 5.85 2.31 -11.70
C ARG A 308 5.75 3.11 -10.40
N ILE A 309 5.14 2.51 -9.39
CA ILE A 309 5.06 3.05 -8.02
C ILE A 309 5.66 2.04 -7.07
N ASP A 310 6.79 2.39 -6.46
CA ASP A 310 7.49 1.54 -5.51
C ASP A 310 7.09 1.91 -4.08
N LEU A 311 6.43 0.99 -3.36
CA LEU A 311 6.08 1.18 -1.97
C LEU A 311 7.26 0.82 -1.06
N PRO A 312 7.67 1.73 -0.17
CA PRO A 312 8.74 1.44 0.78
C PRO A 312 8.30 0.36 1.78
N SER A 313 9.27 -0.45 2.20
CA SER A 313 9.10 -1.35 3.35
C SER A 313 8.84 -0.53 4.62
N LEU A 314 8.28 -1.16 5.65
CA LEU A 314 8.05 -0.47 6.93
C LEU A 314 9.37 -0.08 7.61
N GLU A 315 10.44 -0.83 7.38
CA GLU A 315 11.78 -0.51 7.87
C GLU A 315 12.36 0.77 7.27
N GLU A 316 12.02 1.06 6.01
CA GLU A 316 12.45 2.29 5.32
C GLU A 316 11.64 3.52 5.70
N ARG A 317 10.54 3.34 6.48
CA ARG A 317 9.66 4.40 6.98
C ARG A 317 9.32 4.22 8.46
N ARG A 318 10.31 3.87 9.28
CA ARG A 318 10.14 3.62 10.73
C ARG A 318 9.50 4.79 11.48
N ASP A 319 9.68 6.01 10.98
CA ASP A 319 9.07 7.23 11.53
C ASP A 319 7.54 7.24 11.39
N ASP A 320 6.98 6.44 10.49
CA ASP A 320 5.54 6.28 10.32
C ASP A 320 4.93 5.29 11.34
N ILE A 321 5.75 4.43 11.98
CA ILE A 321 5.26 3.40 12.91
C ILE A 321 4.42 3.97 14.06
N PRO A 322 4.84 5.06 14.75
CA PRO A 322 4.00 5.62 15.82
C PRO A 322 2.64 6.13 15.33
N LEU A 323 2.56 6.61 14.09
CA LEU A 323 1.31 7.06 13.47
C LEU A 323 0.41 5.88 13.13
N LEU A 324 0.98 4.82 12.55
CA LEU A 324 0.27 3.57 12.22
C LEU A 324 -0.26 2.87 13.47
N VAL A 325 0.55 2.77 14.52
CA VAL A 325 0.12 2.18 15.81
C VAL A 325 -1.08 2.92 16.38
N ARG A 326 -1.03 4.26 16.41
CA ARG A 326 -2.16 5.08 16.89
C ARG A 326 -3.43 4.88 16.04
N HIS A 327 -3.27 4.78 14.72
CA HIS A 327 -4.40 4.55 13.82
C HIS A 327 -5.03 3.17 14.06
N PHE A 328 -4.24 2.09 14.12
CA PHE A 328 -4.75 0.74 14.33
C PHE A 328 -5.41 0.60 15.69
N LEU A 329 -4.81 1.19 16.73
CA LEU A 329 -5.39 1.16 18.07
C LEU A 329 -6.71 1.93 18.15
N ARG A 330 -6.80 3.10 17.52
CA ARG A 330 -8.05 3.86 17.40
C ARG A 330 -9.13 3.04 16.69
N ARG A 331 -8.82 2.48 15.53
CA ARG A 331 -9.73 1.62 14.74
C ARG A 331 -10.19 0.39 15.53
N PHE A 332 -9.25 -0.24 16.27
CA PHE A 332 -9.58 -1.34 17.17
C PHE A 332 -10.55 -0.92 18.27
N ASN A 333 -10.32 0.21 18.92
CA ASN A 333 -11.17 0.77 19.97
C ASN A 333 -12.58 1.09 19.45
N GLU A 334 -12.67 1.78 18.32
CA GLU A 334 -13.95 2.13 17.65
C GLU A 334 -14.76 0.86 17.33
N LYS A 335 -14.11 -0.15 16.74
CA LYS A 335 -14.77 -1.40 16.34
C LYS A 335 -15.26 -2.24 17.52
N ASN A 336 -14.56 -2.20 18.64
CA ASN A 336 -14.84 -3.04 19.81
C ASN A 336 -15.49 -2.25 20.98
N ALA A 337 -15.77 -0.97 20.81
CA ALA A 337 -16.26 -0.05 21.88
C ALA A 337 -15.35 -0.10 23.13
N LEU A 338 -14.03 -0.09 22.91
CA LEU A 338 -13.00 -0.12 23.96
C LEU A 338 -12.23 1.19 24.01
N SER A 339 -11.41 1.37 25.06
CA SER A 339 -10.55 2.54 25.26
C SER A 339 -9.11 2.12 25.62
N VAL A 340 -8.57 1.17 24.86
CA VAL A 340 -7.20 0.70 25.06
C VAL A 340 -6.22 1.79 24.67
N THR A 341 -5.21 2.03 25.53
CA THR A 341 -4.10 2.96 25.31
C THR A 341 -2.79 2.22 25.15
N ILE A 342 -1.74 2.92 24.76
CA ILE A 342 -0.38 2.34 24.63
C ILE A 342 0.68 3.28 25.21
N ASP A 343 1.58 2.72 26.02
CA ASP A 343 2.71 3.44 26.59
C ASP A 343 3.67 3.96 25.50
N PRO A 344 4.15 5.20 25.57
CA PRO A 344 5.18 5.71 24.68
C PRO A 344 6.46 4.87 24.61
N ALA A 345 6.85 4.17 25.69
CA ALA A 345 7.99 3.25 25.66
C ALA A 345 7.69 2.01 24.80
N ALA A 346 6.48 1.47 24.87
CA ALA A 346 6.01 0.37 24.02
C ALA A 346 6.03 0.77 22.52
N VAL A 347 5.58 1.98 22.19
CA VAL A 347 5.64 2.51 20.80
C VAL A 347 7.06 2.61 20.30
N ARG A 348 8.01 3.12 21.13
CA ARG A 348 9.44 3.19 20.76
C ARG A 348 10.03 1.80 20.50
N HIS A 349 9.66 0.81 21.29
CA HIS A 349 10.11 -0.57 21.08
C HIS A 349 9.59 -1.14 19.76
N LEU A 350 8.30 -0.94 19.44
CA LEU A 350 7.72 -1.33 18.15
C LEU A 350 8.41 -0.63 16.96
N GLN A 351 8.83 0.63 17.13
CA GLN A 351 9.55 1.39 16.10
C GLN A 351 10.94 0.81 15.79
N GLN A 352 11.60 0.21 16.77
CA GLN A 352 12.95 -0.38 16.61
C GLN A 352 12.93 -1.80 16.06
N ARG A 353 11.81 -2.50 16.20
CA ARG A 353 11.63 -3.89 15.76
C ARG A 353 11.70 -4.01 14.23
N GLN A 354 12.15 -5.17 13.72
CA GLN A 354 12.03 -5.55 12.32
C GLN A 354 10.61 -6.02 12.00
N TRP A 355 10.15 -5.69 10.79
CA TRP A 355 8.79 -5.96 10.34
C TRP A 355 8.79 -6.63 8.96
N PRO A 356 9.18 -7.92 8.85
CA PRO A 356 9.21 -8.64 7.57
C PRO A 356 7.83 -8.70 6.89
N GLY A 357 6.74 -8.76 7.66
CA GLY A 357 5.36 -8.68 7.16
C GLY A 357 4.82 -7.24 7.03
N ASN A 358 5.70 -6.23 7.19
CA ASN A 358 5.38 -4.81 7.01
C ASN A 358 4.17 -4.34 7.83
N VAL A 359 3.31 -3.52 7.23
CA VAL A 359 2.15 -2.90 7.90
C VAL A 359 1.12 -3.94 8.35
N ARG A 360 0.94 -5.02 7.57
CA ARG A 360 0.03 -6.12 7.95
C ARG A 360 0.47 -6.83 9.23
N GLU A 361 1.77 -7.05 9.40
CA GLU A 361 2.30 -7.63 10.64
C GLU A 361 2.15 -6.67 11.82
N LEU A 362 2.45 -5.38 11.61
CA LEU A 362 2.27 -4.35 12.64
C LEU A 362 0.79 -4.26 13.07
N GLU A 363 -0.16 -4.19 12.14
CA GLU A 363 -1.61 -4.16 12.43
C GLU A 363 -2.03 -5.39 13.25
N ASN A 364 -1.64 -6.59 12.82
CA ASN A 364 -1.95 -7.83 13.54
C ASN A 364 -1.35 -7.83 14.95
N THR A 365 -0.12 -7.32 15.11
CA THR A 365 0.54 -7.24 16.40
C THR A 365 -0.17 -6.25 17.33
N VAL A 366 -0.51 -5.05 16.85
CA VAL A 366 -1.26 -4.06 17.64
C VAL A 366 -2.63 -4.61 18.06
N ASN A 367 -3.34 -5.26 17.15
CA ASN A 367 -4.64 -5.89 17.45
C ASN A 367 -4.50 -6.98 18.52
N ARG A 368 -3.48 -7.86 18.44
CA ARG A 368 -3.22 -8.87 19.47
C ARG A 368 -2.90 -8.23 20.81
N LEU A 369 -2.01 -7.27 20.85
CA LEU A 369 -1.67 -6.56 22.08
C LEU A 369 -2.91 -5.90 22.71
N ALA A 370 -3.76 -5.28 21.91
CA ALA A 370 -4.98 -4.64 22.39
C ALA A 370 -6.01 -5.65 22.95
N ILE A 371 -6.13 -6.85 22.34
CA ILE A 371 -7.01 -7.93 22.85
C ILE A 371 -6.54 -8.45 24.21
N PHE A 372 -5.23 -8.55 24.42
CA PHE A 372 -4.65 -9.15 25.63
C PHE A 372 -4.17 -8.10 26.65
N ALA A 373 -4.48 -6.81 26.50
CA ALA A 373 -4.14 -5.77 27.46
C ALA A 373 -5.04 -5.86 28.73
N PRO A 374 -4.55 -6.42 29.87
CA PRO A 374 -5.39 -6.74 31.01
C PRO A 374 -5.88 -5.48 31.77
N THR A 375 -5.16 -4.37 31.64
CA THR A 375 -5.44 -3.10 32.30
C THR A 375 -6.07 -2.06 31.38
N GLY A 376 -6.32 -2.42 30.11
CA GLY A 376 -6.70 -1.44 29.08
C GLY A 376 -5.55 -0.55 28.61
N GLU A 377 -4.30 -0.83 29.04
CA GLU A 377 -3.09 -0.16 28.61
C GLU A 377 -2.06 -1.18 28.14
N ILE A 378 -1.51 -0.98 26.94
CA ILE A 378 -0.43 -1.80 26.38
C ILE A 378 0.89 -1.26 26.92
N THR A 379 1.57 -2.05 27.74
CA THR A 379 2.85 -1.70 28.35
C THR A 379 4.05 -2.21 27.52
N LEU A 380 5.26 -1.71 27.81
CA LEU A 380 6.48 -2.24 27.22
C LEU A 380 6.65 -3.74 27.49
N ALA A 381 6.30 -4.21 28.70
CA ALA A 381 6.38 -5.62 29.06
C ALA A 381 5.48 -6.52 28.18
N ASP A 382 4.29 -6.05 27.80
CA ASP A 382 3.40 -6.77 26.91
C ASP A 382 4.01 -6.91 25.51
N VAL A 383 4.63 -5.86 25.00
CA VAL A 383 5.30 -5.87 23.68
C VAL A 383 6.52 -6.80 23.68
N GLU A 384 7.32 -6.80 24.74
CA GLU A 384 8.46 -7.73 24.91
C GLU A 384 8.00 -9.18 25.03
N ALA A 385 6.93 -9.44 25.76
CA ALA A 385 6.35 -10.77 25.90
C ALA A 385 5.81 -11.29 24.56
N GLU A 386 5.16 -10.43 23.79
CA GLU A 386 4.68 -10.75 22.43
C GLU A 386 5.85 -11.04 21.46
N SER A 387 6.93 -10.25 21.55
CA SER A 387 8.12 -10.45 20.71
C SER A 387 8.82 -11.79 20.95
N ARG A 388 8.73 -12.34 22.17
CA ARG A 388 9.27 -13.68 22.51
C ARG A 388 8.38 -14.82 22.03
N ARG A 389 7.08 -14.58 21.81
CA ARG A 389 6.11 -15.59 21.35
C ARG A 389 6.15 -15.82 19.85
N VAL A 390 6.55 -14.81 19.09
CA VAL A 390 6.75 -14.97 17.64
C VAL A 390 8.15 -15.54 17.45
N PRO A 391 8.32 -16.78 16.93
CA PRO A 391 9.63 -17.27 16.56
C PRO A 391 10.19 -16.31 15.52
N VAL A 392 11.28 -15.62 15.83
CA VAL A 392 12.11 -14.97 14.82
C VAL A 392 12.50 -16.09 13.87
N ALA A 393 12.06 -15.99 12.62
CA ALA A 393 12.58 -16.85 11.56
C ALA A 393 14.04 -16.47 11.35
N GLU A 394 14.92 -17.02 12.20
CA GLU A 394 16.34 -17.05 11.92
C GLU A 394 16.51 -17.89 10.67
N ASP A 395 17.10 -17.26 9.65
CA ASP A 395 17.53 -17.87 8.40
C ASP A 395 16.52 -18.81 7.71
N SER A 396 15.58 -18.23 6.99
CA SER A 396 14.94 -18.97 5.92
C SER A 396 15.89 -19.06 4.72
N SER A 397 16.88 -19.92 4.83
CA SER A 397 17.33 -20.70 3.67
C SER A 397 16.06 -21.27 3.02
N PRO A 398 15.97 -21.33 1.67
CA PRO A 398 14.76 -21.79 1.00
C PRO A 398 14.40 -23.15 1.55
N VAL A 399 13.28 -23.22 2.28
CA VAL A 399 12.74 -24.50 2.73
C VAL A 399 12.35 -25.23 1.45
N ALA A 400 13.18 -26.19 1.08
CA ALA A 400 12.79 -27.21 0.16
C ALA A 400 11.40 -27.76 0.60
N PRO A 401 10.51 -28.11 -0.33
CA PRO A 401 9.17 -28.61 0.01
C PRO A 401 9.33 -29.68 1.08
N ALA A 402 8.67 -29.47 2.22
CA ALA A 402 8.78 -30.40 3.34
C ALA A 402 8.43 -31.78 2.83
N ALA A 403 9.42 -32.66 2.76
CA ALA A 403 9.20 -34.05 2.40
C ALA A 403 8.10 -34.60 3.33
N PRO A 404 7.17 -35.41 2.81
CA PRO A 404 6.10 -36.04 3.63
C PRO A 404 6.63 -36.74 4.88
N ASP A 405 7.89 -37.13 4.89
CA ASP A 405 8.58 -37.78 6.03
C ASP A 405 8.75 -36.90 7.27
N ARG A 406 8.90 -35.58 7.13
CA ARG A 406 9.10 -34.67 8.28
C ARG A 406 7.83 -34.48 9.11
N LEU A 407 6.66 -34.48 8.48
CA LEU A 407 5.38 -34.42 9.18
C LEU A 407 5.08 -35.72 9.90
N LEU A 408 5.41 -36.84 9.28
CA LEU A 408 5.30 -38.18 9.88
C LEU A 408 6.24 -38.36 11.07
N GLU A 409 7.45 -37.80 11.01
CA GLU A 409 8.40 -37.86 12.11
C GLU A 409 7.97 -36.97 13.29
N LEU A 410 7.41 -35.79 13.07
CA LEU A 410 6.83 -34.92 14.09
C LEU A 410 5.60 -35.59 14.75
N GLU A 411 4.72 -36.22 13.97
CA GLU A 411 3.58 -36.99 14.46
C GLU A 411 4.05 -38.17 15.30
N ARG A 412 5.07 -38.88 14.87
CA ARG A 412 5.70 -40.00 15.61
C ARG A 412 6.26 -39.54 16.95
N GLN A 413 7.05 -38.45 16.97
CA GLN A 413 7.64 -37.92 18.20
C GLN A 413 6.57 -37.48 19.19
N HIS A 414 5.51 -36.83 18.74
CA HIS A 414 4.40 -36.38 19.60
C HIS A 414 3.65 -37.56 20.22
N ILE A 415 3.36 -38.61 19.46
CA ILE A 415 2.72 -39.85 19.99
C ILE A 415 3.62 -40.51 21.00
N LEU A 416 4.92 -40.65 20.77
CA LEU A 416 5.89 -41.24 21.71
C LEU A 416 5.97 -40.44 23.01
N GLN A 417 6.02 -39.11 22.93
CA GLN A 417 6.06 -38.22 24.09
C GLN A 417 4.81 -38.40 25.00
N ILE A 418 3.62 -38.46 24.40
CA ILE A 418 2.38 -38.65 25.16
C ILE A 418 2.31 -40.07 25.75
N LEU A 419 2.77 -41.11 25.04
CA LEU A 419 2.84 -42.45 25.57
C LEU A 419 3.81 -42.54 26.77
N GLN A 420 4.96 -41.90 26.72
CA GLN A 420 5.89 -41.79 27.86
C GLN A 420 5.27 -41.06 29.05
N GLN A 421 4.60 -39.93 28.82
CA GLN A 421 3.92 -39.16 29.88
C GLN A 421 2.76 -39.90 30.54
N THR A 422 2.15 -40.86 29.85
CA THR A 422 1.05 -41.68 30.37
C THR A 422 1.49 -43.04 30.85
N GLY A 423 2.82 -43.27 30.99
CA GLY A 423 3.37 -44.54 31.46
C GLY A 423 2.93 -45.76 30.62
N GLY A 424 2.75 -45.59 29.31
CA GLY A 424 2.29 -46.63 28.40
C GLY A 424 0.77 -46.88 28.41
N ASN A 425 -0.02 -46.12 29.17
CA ASN A 425 -1.48 -46.27 29.20
C ASN A 425 -2.12 -45.75 27.90
N ARG A 426 -2.45 -46.66 27.00
CA ARG A 426 -2.98 -46.41 25.65
C ARG A 426 -4.32 -45.68 25.64
N SER A 427 -5.18 -45.96 26.63
CA SER A 427 -6.50 -45.30 26.72
C SER A 427 -6.36 -43.85 27.15
N GLU A 428 -5.48 -43.56 28.10
CA GLU A 428 -5.18 -42.24 28.57
C GLU A 428 -4.41 -41.43 27.50
N ALA A 429 -3.47 -42.04 26.79
CA ALA A 429 -2.75 -41.43 25.68
C ALA A 429 -3.71 -41.05 24.53
N ALA A 430 -4.64 -41.89 24.14
CA ALA A 430 -5.64 -41.62 23.12
C ALA A 430 -6.54 -40.42 23.54
N ARG A 431 -6.95 -40.37 24.82
CA ARG A 431 -7.74 -39.25 25.37
C ARG A 431 -6.99 -37.91 25.32
N ARG A 432 -5.71 -37.91 25.69
CA ARG A 432 -4.87 -36.69 25.64
C ARG A 432 -4.59 -36.21 24.21
N LEU A 433 -4.48 -37.14 23.27
CA LEU A 433 -4.32 -36.86 21.85
C LEU A 433 -5.63 -36.46 21.16
N GLY A 434 -6.78 -36.52 21.86
CA GLY A 434 -8.08 -36.17 21.28
C GLY A 434 -8.55 -37.16 20.19
N ILE A 435 -8.06 -38.43 20.20
CA ILE A 435 -8.37 -39.45 19.20
C ILE A 435 -8.89 -40.73 19.85
N GLU A 436 -9.61 -41.52 19.07
CA GLU A 436 -10.04 -42.83 19.52
C GLU A 436 -8.86 -43.82 19.69
N ARG A 437 -8.96 -44.75 20.67
CA ARG A 437 -7.94 -45.78 20.92
C ARG A 437 -7.60 -46.60 19.67
N LYS A 438 -8.60 -46.89 18.83
CA LYS A 438 -8.44 -47.63 17.57
C LYS A 438 -7.64 -46.84 16.55
N THR A 439 -7.83 -45.53 16.53
CA THR A 439 -7.09 -44.58 15.67
C THR A 439 -5.64 -44.44 16.12
N LEU A 440 -5.38 -44.37 17.44
CA LEU A 440 -4.03 -44.39 18.00
C LEU A 440 -3.27 -45.63 17.58
N TYR A 441 -3.90 -46.81 17.69
CA TYR A 441 -3.28 -48.07 17.30
C TYR A 441 -2.90 -48.13 15.83
N ARG A 442 -3.81 -47.68 14.94
CA ARG A 442 -3.57 -47.61 13.49
C ARG A 442 -2.47 -46.62 13.13
N LYS A 443 -2.39 -45.47 13.81
CA LYS A 443 -1.32 -44.47 13.61
C LYS A 443 0.02 -45.01 14.11
N ALA A 444 0.09 -45.61 15.28
CA ALA A 444 1.29 -46.21 15.83
C ALA A 444 1.87 -47.30 14.90
N LEU A 445 1.02 -48.18 14.37
CA LEU A 445 1.43 -49.20 13.42
C LEU A 445 2.01 -48.57 12.12
N ARG A 446 1.34 -47.55 11.58
CA ARG A 446 1.80 -46.83 10.36
C ARG A 446 3.14 -46.10 10.57
N LEU A 447 3.39 -45.60 11.78
CA LEU A 447 4.60 -44.82 12.14
C LEU A 447 5.71 -45.71 12.74
N GLY A 448 5.56 -47.07 12.76
CA GLY A 448 6.56 -47.99 13.29
C GLY A 448 6.78 -47.82 14.80
N ILE A 449 5.76 -47.42 15.57
CA ILE A 449 5.84 -47.30 17.03
C ILE A 449 5.40 -48.62 17.64
N ASP A 450 6.33 -49.26 18.34
CA ASP A 450 6.01 -50.48 19.08
C ASP A 450 5.29 -50.14 20.39
N LEU A 451 4.00 -50.46 20.44
CA LEU A 451 3.16 -50.21 21.60
C LEU A 451 3.34 -51.29 22.69
N GLN A 452 4.12 -52.38 22.45
CA GLN A 452 4.32 -53.43 23.45
C GLN A 452 5.54 -53.19 24.34
N SER A 453 6.53 -52.47 23.88
CA SER A 453 7.78 -52.21 24.60
C SER A 453 7.74 -51.05 25.62
N THR A 454 6.66 -50.26 25.69
CA THR A 454 6.53 -49.09 26.58
C THR A 454 5.78 -49.35 27.87
N GLY A 455 5.61 -50.61 28.27
CA GLY A 455 4.78 -51.03 29.41
C GLY A 455 5.45 -51.94 30.46
N GLU A 456 6.78 -51.86 30.59
CA GLU A 456 7.49 -52.52 31.72
C GLU A 456 8.42 -51.52 32.41
N LYS A 457 7.94 -50.89 33.48
CA LYS A 457 8.53 -50.70 34.81
C LYS A 457 7.50 -50.05 35.73
#